data_095bca1aa0a5adf19fd0a256e9b9c202
#
_entry.id   095bca1aa0a5adf19fd0a256e9b9c202
#
_cell.length_a   1.000
_cell.length_b   1.000
_cell.length_c   1.000
_cell.angle_alpha   90.00
_cell.angle_beta   90.00
_cell.angle_gamma   90.00
#
_symmetry.space_group_name_H-M   'P 1'
#
loop_
_entity.id
_entity.type
_entity.pdbx_description
1 polymer ?
#
loop_
_entity_poly.entity_id
_entity_poly.type
_entity_poly.pdbx_seq_one_letter_code
_entity_poly.pdbx_strand_id
1 'polypeptide(L)'
;ARPLIAKRQIAIAKKFKAYAVSHGATGKGNDQIRFELGYAFFGGKKIKTIAPWREWKLQSRADLIKYAKKNNIPIPKDKKGAPPFSVDDNLFHTSTEGKVLENPKNSAPEFIFQRTTSPEKAPNKPTYVTINFKKGDPIGLNGKKLSPSILLKKLNHLAGTNGIGRVDL
;
A
#
# COMPACT_ATOMS: atom_id res chain seq x y z
N ALA A 1 -2.15 -5.49 -6.00
CA ALA A 1 -3.29 -4.63 -5.66
C ALA A 1 -3.78 -3.77 -6.86
N ARG A 2 -2.87 -3.18 -7.68
CA ARG A 2 -3.23 -2.24 -8.76
C ARG A 2 -4.27 -2.78 -9.78
N PRO A 3 -4.17 -4.03 -10.30
CA PRO A 3 -5.19 -4.56 -11.22
C PRO A 3 -6.58 -4.68 -10.58
N LEU A 4 -6.66 -5.00 -9.30
CA LEU A 4 -7.93 -5.06 -8.57
C LEU A 4 -8.55 -3.68 -8.39
N ILE A 5 -7.73 -2.67 -8.09
CA ILE A 5 -8.16 -1.28 -7.99
C ILE A 5 -8.69 -0.80 -9.34
N ALA A 6 -7.94 -1.04 -10.44
CA ALA A 6 -8.36 -0.69 -11.79
C ALA A 6 -9.69 -1.35 -12.17
N LYS A 7 -9.86 -2.65 -11.90
CA LYS A 7 -11.13 -3.37 -12.11
C LYS A 7 -12.28 -2.68 -11.39
N ARG A 8 -12.07 -2.30 -10.13
CA ARG A 8 -13.12 -1.66 -9.33
C ARG A 8 -13.44 -0.26 -9.80
N GLN A 9 -12.44 0.54 -10.16
CA GLN A 9 -12.63 1.86 -10.75
C GLN A 9 -13.45 1.80 -12.05
N ILE A 10 -13.13 0.87 -12.95
CA ILE A 10 -13.88 0.68 -14.19
C ILE A 10 -15.32 0.22 -13.91
N ALA A 11 -15.54 -0.65 -12.94
CA ALA A 11 -16.89 -1.05 -12.56
C ALA A 11 -17.72 0.15 -12.07
N ILE A 12 -17.11 1.03 -11.26
CA ILE A 12 -17.74 2.26 -10.79
C ILE A 12 -17.99 3.22 -11.96
N ALA A 13 -17.00 3.44 -12.81
CA ALA A 13 -17.12 4.29 -13.99
C ALA A 13 -18.29 3.86 -14.89
N LYS A 14 -18.42 2.55 -15.16
CA LYS A 14 -19.55 2.00 -15.91
C LYS A 14 -20.89 2.25 -15.22
N LYS A 15 -20.96 2.03 -13.90
CA LYS A 15 -22.18 2.27 -13.11
C LYS A 15 -22.66 3.72 -13.19
N PHE A 16 -21.73 4.68 -13.13
CA PHE A 16 -22.05 6.11 -13.19
C PHE A 16 -21.96 6.71 -14.59
N LYS A 17 -21.80 5.89 -15.63
CA LYS A 17 -21.66 6.33 -17.03
C LYS A 17 -20.55 7.37 -17.21
N ALA A 18 -19.47 7.26 -16.42
CA ALA A 18 -18.33 8.14 -16.56
C ALA A 18 -17.58 7.86 -17.87
N TYR A 19 -17.14 8.90 -18.55
CA TYR A 19 -16.38 8.78 -19.79
C TYR A 19 -14.89 8.56 -19.57
N ALA A 20 -14.39 8.84 -18.36
CA ALA A 20 -12.97 8.71 -18.02
C ALA A 20 -12.76 8.19 -16.58
N VAL A 21 -11.59 7.61 -16.38
CA VAL A 21 -11.00 7.31 -15.05
C VAL A 21 -9.66 8.02 -14.92
N SER A 22 -9.22 8.28 -13.69
CA SER A 22 -7.96 8.97 -13.44
C SER A 22 -7.12 8.22 -12.42
N HIS A 23 -5.79 8.36 -12.55
CA HIS A 23 -4.83 7.92 -11.54
C HIS A 23 -3.75 8.97 -11.32
N GLY A 24 -3.18 8.99 -10.11
CA GLY A 24 -2.09 9.88 -9.73
C GLY A 24 -0.71 9.20 -9.76
N ALA A 25 -0.56 8.07 -10.43
CA ALA A 25 0.74 7.41 -10.54
C ALA A 25 1.74 8.26 -11.32
N THR A 26 2.99 8.27 -10.86
CA THR A 26 4.06 9.06 -11.51
C THR A 26 4.36 8.54 -12.92
N GLY A 27 4.74 9.43 -13.82
CA GLY A 27 5.04 9.10 -15.22
C GLY A 27 6.27 8.21 -15.44
N LYS A 28 7.03 7.91 -14.38
CA LYS A 28 8.27 7.11 -14.44
C LYS A 28 8.15 5.75 -13.75
N GLY A 29 7.03 5.47 -13.06
CA GLY A 29 6.86 4.28 -12.26
C GLY A 29 6.03 3.19 -12.94
N ASN A 30 6.20 1.94 -12.51
CA ASN A 30 5.45 0.78 -13.00
C ASN A 30 3.96 0.85 -12.71
N ASP A 31 3.54 1.61 -11.71
CA ASP A 31 2.14 1.71 -11.31
C ASP A 31 1.26 2.34 -12.39
N GLN A 32 1.78 3.30 -13.13
CA GLN A 32 1.11 3.88 -14.29
C GLN A 32 0.70 2.79 -15.27
N ILE A 33 1.66 1.97 -15.70
CA ILE A 33 1.43 0.88 -16.66
C ILE A 33 0.40 -0.12 -16.11
N ARG A 34 0.52 -0.48 -14.83
CA ARG A 34 -0.39 -1.43 -14.18
C ARG A 34 -1.84 -0.92 -14.13
N PHE A 35 -2.04 0.38 -13.85
CA PHE A 35 -3.36 0.99 -13.89
C PHE A 35 -3.92 1.03 -15.30
N GLU A 36 -3.14 1.50 -16.26
CA GLU A 36 -3.62 1.70 -17.64
C GLU A 36 -3.90 0.39 -18.38
N LEU A 37 -3.05 -0.62 -18.20
CA LEU A 37 -3.34 -1.98 -18.71
C LEU A 37 -4.62 -2.53 -18.07
N GLY A 38 -4.82 -2.32 -16.77
CA GLY A 38 -6.06 -2.69 -16.08
C GLY A 38 -7.27 -1.95 -16.64
N TYR A 39 -7.15 -0.65 -16.88
CA TYR A 39 -8.24 0.15 -17.46
C TYR A 39 -8.56 -0.29 -18.90
N ALA A 40 -7.55 -0.52 -19.73
CA ALA A 40 -7.73 -1.02 -21.08
C ALA A 40 -8.42 -2.40 -21.10
N PHE A 41 -7.98 -3.29 -20.21
CA PHE A 41 -8.53 -4.65 -20.13
C PHE A 41 -10.00 -4.67 -19.65
N PHE A 42 -10.33 -3.94 -18.58
CA PHE A 42 -11.67 -3.95 -17.98
C PHE A 42 -12.62 -2.92 -18.59
N GLY A 43 -12.12 -1.80 -19.10
CA GLY A 43 -12.89 -0.68 -19.62
C GLY A 43 -13.05 -0.67 -21.13
N GLY A 44 -12.12 -1.29 -21.84
CA GLY A 44 -12.05 -1.23 -23.29
C GLY A 44 -11.76 0.19 -23.80
N LYS A 45 -12.02 0.42 -25.09
CA LYS A 45 -11.73 1.71 -25.76
C LYS A 45 -12.67 2.86 -25.40
N LYS A 46 -13.78 2.57 -24.69
CA LYS A 46 -14.84 3.58 -24.42
C LYS A 46 -14.53 4.48 -23.24
N ILE A 47 -13.71 4.05 -22.30
CA ILE A 47 -13.35 4.81 -21.09
C ILE A 47 -11.96 5.37 -21.28
N LYS A 48 -11.83 6.72 -21.24
CA LYS A 48 -10.56 7.41 -21.35
C LYS A 48 -9.78 7.34 -20.03
N THR A 49 -8.45 7.38 -20.12
CA THR A 49 -7.57 7.49 -18.96
C THR A 49 -7.03 8.91 -18.86
N ILE A 50 -7.16 9.53 -17.69
CA ILE A 50 -6.56 10.82 -17.36
C ILE A 50 -5.39 10.54 -16.40
N ALA A 51 -4.19 10.88 -16.84
CA ALA A 51 -2.95 10.71 -16.10
C ALA A 51 -2.23 12.06 -15.95
N PRO A 52 -2.56 12.89 -14.97
CA PRO A 52 -2.07 14.26 -14.84
C PRO A 52 -0.55 14.40 -14.90
N TRP A 53 0.19 13.42 -14.38
CA TRP A 53 1.65 13.39 -14.42
C TRP A 53 2.26 13.42 -15.83
N ARG A 54 1.53 13.05 -16.85
CA ARG A 54 1.97 13.14 -18.26
C ARG A 54 1.82 14.53 -18.84
N GLU A 55 0.91 15.30 -18.29
CA GLU A 55 0.49 16.60 -18.83
C GLU A 55 1.07 17.75 -17.99
N TRP A 56 1.22 17.54 -16.70
CA TRP A 56 1.71 18.56 -15.79
C TRP A 56 3.23 18.67 -15.81
N LYS A 57 3.72 19.92 -15.71
CA LYS A 57 5.15 20.22 -15.60
C LYS A 57 5.68 20.07 -14.16
N LEU A 58 5.13 19.15 -13.38
CA LEU A 58 5.58 18.87 -12.01
C LEU A 58 6.55 17.69 -12.06
N GLN A 59 7.85 17.95 -11.92
CA GLN A 59 8.89 16.95 -12.13
C GLN A 59 9.44 16.35 -10.83
N SER A 60 9.24 17.04 -9.72
CA SER A 60 9.83 16.67 -8.44
C SER A 60 8.81 16.68 -7.29
N ARG A 61 9.18 16.02 -6.18
CA ARG A 61 8.41 16.10 -4.94
C ARG A 61 8.33 17.55 -4.41
N ALA A 62 9.37 18.35 -4.63
CA ALA A 62 9.38 19.76 -4.24
C ALA A 62 8.34 20.57 -5.01
N ASP A 63 8.17 20.31 -6.31
CA ASP A 63 7.15 20.96 -7.14
C ASP A 63 5.74 20.58 -6.69
N LEU A 64 5.53 19.30 -6.34
CA LEU A 64 4.26 18.84 -5.80
C LEU A 64 3.91 19.52 -4.48
N ILE A 65 4.88 19.68 -3.58
CA ILE A 65 4.69 20.38 -2.30
C ILE A 65 4.36 21.85 -2.54
N LYS A 66 5.07 22.52 -3.48
CA LYS A 66 4.77 23.88 -3.90
C LYS A 66 3.34 24.02 -4.44
N TYR A 67 2.98 23.12 -5.35
CA TYR A 67 1.63 23.08 -5.93
C TYR A 67 0.55 22.88 -4.87
N ALA A 68 0.74 21.92 -3.97
CA ALA A 68 -0.20 21.65 -2.90
C ALA A 68 -0.37 22.85 -1.96
N LYS A 69 0.73 23.51 -1.57
CA LYS A 69 0.68 24.74 -0.77
C LYS A 69 -0.07 25.86 -1.49
N LYS A 70 0.23 26.09 -2.78
CA LYS A 70 -0.42 27.12 -3.59
C LYS A 70 -1.95 26.91 -3.70
N ASN A 71 -2.38 25.67 -3.73
CA ASN A 71 -3.79 25.31 -3.90
C ASN A 71 -4.48 24.88 -2.59
N ASN A 72 -3.87 25.14 -1.44
CA ASN A 72 -4.41 24.79 -0.12
C ASN A 72 -4.75 23.31 0.04
N ILE A 73 -4.01 22.41 -0.65
CA ILE A 73 -4.17 20.97 -0.52
C ILE A 73 -3.47 20.52 0.76
N PRO A 74 -4.16 19.89 1.72
CA PRO A 74 -3.55 19.45 2.96
C PRO A 74 -2.52 18.35 2.70
N ILE A 75 -1.31 18.52 3.22
CA ILE A 75 -0.25 17.51 3.19
C ILE A 75 -0.04 17.02 4.61
N PRO A 76 -0.15 15.71 4.87
CA PRO A 76 0.24 15.16 6.16
C PRO A 76 1.69 15.54 6.48
N LYS A 77 1.93 15.91 7.72
CA LYS A 77 3.28 16.20 8.24
C LYS A 77 3.65 15.13 9.25
N ASP A 78 4.92 14.78 9.31
CA ASP A 78 5.43 13.99 10.42
C ASP A 78 5.47 14.84 11.71
N LYS A 79 5.82 14.20 12.85
CA LYS A 79 5.91 14.87 14.15
C LYS A 79 6.90 16.06 14.17
N LYS A 80 7.81 16.14 13.20
CA LYS A 80 8.80 17.22 13.06
C LYS A 80 8.41 18.24 11.98
N GLY A 81 7.21 18.14 11.40
CA GLY A 81 6.74 19.04 10.36
C GLY A 81 7.32 18.76 8.97
N ALA A 82 8.12 17.71 8.80
CA ALA A 82 8.65 17.30 7.51
C ALA A 82 7.64 16.44 6.71
N PRO A 83 7.78 16.34 5.38
CA PRO A 83 7.00 15.37 4.62
C PRO A 83 7.20 13.96 5.15
N PRO A 84 6.15 13.11 5.20
CA PRO A 84 6.25 11.76 5.74
C PRO A 84 7.14 10.88 4.87
N PHE A 85 7.52 9.70 5.39
CA PHE A 85 8.06 8.61 4.58
C PHE A 85 7.06 8.22 3.48
N SER A 86 7.54 7.67 2.38
CA SER A 86 6.68 6.99 1.42
C SER A 86 6.30 5.64 1.99
N VAL A 87 5.00 5.38 2.13
CA VAL A 87 4.49 4.15 2.73
C VAL A 87 3.46 3.52 1.80
N ASP A 88 3.74 2.30 1.37
CA ASP A 88 2.77 1.43 0.70
C ASP A 88 2.24 0.41 1.69
N ASP A 89 0.96 0.52 2.02
CA ASP A 89 0.31 -0.32 3.02
C ASP A 89 -0.88 -1.10 2.43
N ASN A 90 -0.86 -2.40 2.59
CA ASN A 90 -1.95 -3.30 2.20
C ASN A 90 -2.00 -4.53 3.10
N LEU A 91 -2.96 -5.43 2.88
CA LEU A 91 -3.15 -6.61 3.74
C LEU A 91 -1.95 -7.57 3.73
N PHE A 92 -1.18 -7.63 2.64
CA PHE A 92 -0.05 -8.55 2.49
C PHE A 92 1.25 -8.00 3.08
N HIS A 93 1.50 -6.70 2.92
CA HIS A 93 2.74 -6.09 3.39
C HIS A 93 2.57 -4.59 3.63
N THR A 94 3.53 -4.02 4.33
CA THR A 94 3.77 -2.58 4.41
C THR A 94 5.23 -2.35 4.05
N SER A 95 5.50 -1.50 3.08
CA SER A 95 6.85 -1.05 2.74
C SER A 95 6.99 0.44 3.05
N THR A 96 8.14 0.82 3.54
CA THR A 96 8.49 2.21 3.86
C THR A 96 9.80 2.55 3.18
N GLU A 97 9.85 3.67 2.49
CA GLU A 97 11.04 4.16 1.78
C GLU A 97 11.23 5.66 1.95
N GLY A 98 12.43 6.13 1.65
CA GLY A 98 12.78 7.55 1.66
C GLY A 98 13.53 8.01 2.91
N LYS A 99 13.98 9.29 2.89
CA LYS A 99 14.69 9.95 4.00
C LYS A 99 15.94 9.20 4.45
N VAL A 100 16.03 8.90 5.76
CA VAL A 100 17.16 8.21 6.37
C VAL A 100 17.41 6.81 5.77
N LEU A 101 16.37 6.18 5.22
CA LEU A 101 16.45 4.86 4.61
C LEU A 101 17.14 4.86 3.24
N GLU A 102 17.32 6.01 2.61
CA GLU A 102 18.05 6.15 1.35
C GLU A 102 19.56 5.86 1.49
N ASN A 103 20.08 5.92 2.69
CA ASN A 103 21.47 5.63 2.97
C ASN A 103 21.59 4.26 3.65
N PRO A 104 22.12 3.22 2.97
CA PRO A 104 22.21 1.86 3.51
C PRO A 104 23.13 1.71 4.73
N LYS A 105 23.90 2.76 5.10
CA LYS A 105 24.67 2.78 6.34
C LYS A 105 23.81 3.04 7.58
N ASN A 106 22.59 3.51 7.41
CA ASN A 106 21.71 3.84 8.52
C ASN A 106 20.77 2.66 8.80
N SER A 107 20.72 2.23 10.03
CA SER A 107 19.70 1.27 10.48
C SER A 107 18.30 1.87 10.36
N ALA A 108 17.34 1.04 9.99
CA ALA A 108 15.95 1.42 9.95
C ALA A 108 15.44 1.81 11.34
N PRO A 109 14.93 3.05 11.55
CA PRO A 109 14.42 3.46 12.87
C PRO A 109 13.21 2.63 13.29
N GLU A 110 13.12 2.27 14.57
CA GLU A 110 12.04 1.41 15.10
C GLU A 110 10.63 1.89 14.75
N PHE A 111 10.39 3.19 14.71
CA PHE A 111 9.06 3.76 14.44
C PHE A 111 8.52 3.52 13.03
N ILE A 112 9.34 3.06 12.08
CA ILE A 112 8.86 2.71 10.73
C ILE A 112 8.15 1.35 10.70
N PHE A 113 8.44 0.47 11.64
CA PHE A 113 7.84 -0.85 11.74
C PHE A 113 6.47 -0.79 12.43
N GLN A 114 5.50 -0.16 11.77
CA GLN A 114 4.20 0.15 12.35
C GLN A 114 3.32 -1.06 12.68
N ARG A 115 3.59 -2.22 12.07
CA ARG A 115 2.79 -3.44 12.22
C ARG A 115 3.36 -4.45 13.20
N THR A 116 4.58 -4.26 13.64
CA THR A 116 5.31 -5.24 14.45
C THR A 116 5.86 -4.61 15.72
N THR A 117 5.77 -5.34 16.80
CA THR A 117 6.50 -5.04 18.03
C THR A 117 7.99 -5.31 17.82
N SER A 118 8.88 -4.51 18.40
CA SER A 118 10.31 -4.80 18.36
C SER A 118 10.59 -6.18 18.96
N PRO A 119 11.50 -6.99 18.37
CA PRO A 119 11.83 -8.32 18.91
C PRO A 119 12.20 -8.30 20.39
N GLU A 120 12.90 -7.26 20.85
CA GLU A 120 13.30 -7.10 22.26
C GLU A 120 12.10 -6.86 23.20
N LYS A 121 10.98 -6.36 22.67
CA LYS A 121 9.74 -6.08 23.40
C LYS A 121 8.66 -7.14 23.15
N ALA A 122 8.94 -8.10 22.28
CA ALA A 122 8.02 -9.20 22.01
C ALA A 122 7.87 -10.12 23.22
N PRO A 123 6.75 -10.85 23.34
CA PRO A 123 6.54 -11.79 24.43
C PRO A 123 7.62 -12.87 24.51
N ASN A 124 8.12 -13.15 25.73
CA ASN A 124 9.09 -14.24 25.96
C ASN A 124 8.47 -15.64 25.94
N LYS A 125 7.13 -15.72 25.93
CA LYS A 125 6.42 -17.00 25.87
C LYS A 125 6.02 -17.31 24.43
N PRO A 126 6.20 -18.56 23.95
CA PRO A 126 5.81 -18.95 22.60
C PRO A 126 4.29 -18.83 22.42
N THR A 127 3.88 -18.34 21.25
CA THR A 127 2.48 -18.32 20.82
C THR A 127 2.27 -19.39 19.75
N TYR A 128 1.51 -20.42 20.06
CA TYR A 128 1.20 -21.49 19.11
C TYR A 128 0.01 -21.09 18.23
N VAL A 129 0.14 -21.35 16.93
CA VAL A 129 -0.88 -21.03 15.94
C VAL A 129 -1.19 -22.27 15.12
N THR A 130 -2.46 -22.65 15.03
CA THR A 130 -2.91 -23.73 14.17
C THR A 130 -3.65 -23.16 12.96
N ILE A 131 -3.18 -23.47 11.76
CA ILE A 131 -3.84 -23.08 10.51
C ILE A 131 -4.45 -24.32 9.88
N ASN A 132 -5.75 -24.28 9.62
CA ASN A 132 -6.47 -25.35 8.95
C ASN A 132 -6.51 -25.09 7.44
N PHE A 133 -6.13 -26.10 6.65
CA PHE A 133 -6.13 -26.05 5.19
C PHE A 133 -7.17 -27.00 4.60
N LYS A 134 -7.72 -26.61 3.44
CA LYS A 134 -8.55 -27.49 2.59
C LYS A 134 -8.14 -27.27 1.13
N LYS A 135 -7.68 -28.32 0.47
CA LYS A 135 -7.20 -28.27 -0.94
C LYS A 135 -6.14 -27.19 -1.19
N GLY A 136 -5.23 -26.96 -0.21
CA GLY A 136 -4.19 -25.94 -0.30
C GLY A 136 -4.59 -24.55 0.20
N ASP A 137 -5.88 -24.27 0.36
CA ASP A 137 -6.35 -22.96 0.84
C ASP A 137 -6.46 -22.94 2.37
N PRO A 138 -5.96 -21.87 3.05
CA PRO A 138 -6.15 -21.70 4.47
C PRO A 138 -7.60 -21.29 4.75
N ILE A 139 -8.31 -22.10 5.53
CA ILE A 139 -9.73 -21.94 5.80
C ILE A 139 -10.05 -21.64 7.26
N GLY A 140 -9.09 -21.77 8.16
CA GLY A 140 -9.34 -21.59 9.59
C GLY A 140 -8.06 -21.28 10.37
N LEU A 141 -8.26 -20.69 11.54
CA LEU A 141 -7.22 -20.30 12.48
C LEU A 141 -7.64 -20.66 13.89
N ASN A 142 -6.83 -21.43 14.62
CA ASN A 142 -7.07 -21.85 15.99
C ASN A 142 -8.48 -22.44 16.18
N GLY A 143 -8.86 -23.40 15.31
CA GLY A 143 -10.15 -24.08 15.34
C GLY A 143 -11.34 -23.26 14.80
N LYS A 144 -11.16 -21.99 14.44
CA LYS A 144 -12.25 -21.14 13.91
C LYS A 144 -12.16 -21.03 12.40
N LYS A 145 -13.25 -21.36 11.70
CA LYS A 145 -13.38 -21.13 10.25
C LYS A 145 -13.47 -19.63 9.97
N LEU A 146 -12.68 -19.12 9.02
CA LEU A 146 -12.57 -17.71 8.72
C LEU A 146 -12.53 -17.49 7.20
N SER A 147 -12.98 -16.33 6.75
CA SER A 147 -12.72 -15.90 5.37
C SER A 147 -11.22 -15.59 5.17
N PRO A 148 -10.67 -15.74 3.94
CA PRO A 148 -9.24 -15.55 3.69
C PRO A 148 -8.70 -14.19 4.17
N SER A 149 -9.43 -13.11 3.95
CA SER A 149 -9.03 -11.78 4.37
C SER A 149 -8.99 -11.62 5.90
N ILE A 150 -9.97 -12.15 6.61
CA ILE A 150 -10.01 -12.12 8.08
C ILE A 150 -8.92 -13.02 8.67
N LEU A 151 -8.68 -14.18 8.07
CA LEU A 151 -7.62 -15.09 8.48
C LEU A 151 -6.27 -14.41 8.39
N LEU A 152 -5.94 -13.81 7.23
CA LEU A 152 -4.68 -13.11 7.03
C LEU A 152 -4.53 -11.91 7.96
N LYS A 153 -5.60 -11.13 8.17
CA LYS A 153 -5.60 -10.01 9.13
C LYS A 153 -5.26 -10.46 10.54
N LYS A 154 -5.83 -11.60 10.97
CA LYS A 154 -5.54 -12.16 12.30
C LYS A 154 -4.13 -12.71 12.41
N LEU A 155 -3.62 -13.37 11.37
CA LEU A 155 -2.23 -13.83 11.32
C LEU A 155 -1.25 -12.66 11.37
N ASN A 156 -1.48 -11.61 10.60
CA ASN A 156 -0.67 -10.40 10.64
C ASN A 156 -0.61 -9.79 12.06
N HIS A 157 -1.74 -9.76 12.76
CA HIS A 157 -1.79 -9.27 14.13
C HIS A 157 -1.00 -10.17 15.09
N LEU A 158 -1.22 -11.48 15.04
CA LEU A 158 -0.51 -12.45 15.88
C LEU A 158 0.99 -12.42 15.64
N ALA A 159 1.42 -12.45 14.37
CA ALA A 159 2.83 -12.37 14.02
C ALA A 159 3.45 -11.03 14.46
N GLY A 160 2.77 -9.92 14.19
CA GLY A 160 3.24 -8.59 14.54
C GLY A 160 3.42 -8.38 16.04
N THR A 161 2.48 -8.86 16.87
CA THR A 161 2.62 -8.79 18.34
C THR A 161 3.77 -9.66 18.89
N ASN A 162 4.19 -10.67 18.14
CA ASN A 162 5.33 -11.52 18.47
C ASN A 162 6.64 -11.09 17.75
N GLY A 163 6.70 -9.88 17.22
CA GLY A 163 7.91 -9.35 16.59
C GLY A 163 8.27 -9.96 15.22
N ILE A 164 7.35 -10.68 14.60
CA ILE A 164 7.59 -11.42 13.35
C ILE A 164 7.09 -10.62 12.15
N GLY A 165 7.86 -10.66 11.04
CA GLY A 165 7.47 -10.07 9.75
C GLY A 165 8.21 -8.80 9.38
N ARG A 166 9.45 -8.62 9.88
CA ARG A 166 10.34 -7.52 9.50
C ARG A 166 11.38 -8.00 8.49
N VAL A 167 11.64 -7.20 7.49
CA VAL A 167 12.73 -7.36 6.53
C VAL A 167 13.31 -5.97 6.26
N ASP A 168 14.62 -5.83 6.29
CA ASP A 168 15.37 -4.67 5.81
C ASP A 168 16.06 -5.08 4.49
N LEU A 169 15.88 -4.26 3.44
CA LEU A 169 16.29 -4.59 2.05
C LEU A 169 17.21 -3.51 1.51
#